data_5705315d04972845d55d4f760abf2403
#
_entry.id   5705315d04972845d55d4f760abf2403
#
_cell.length_a   1.000
_cell.length_b   1.000
_cell.length_c   1.000
_cell.angle_alpha   90.00
_cell.angle_beta   90.00
_cell.angle_gamma   90.00
#
_symmetry.space_group_name_H-M   'P 1'
#
loop_
_entity.id
_entity.type
_entity.pdbx_description
1 polymer ?
#
loop_
_entity_poly.entity_id
_entity_poly.type
_entity_poly.pdbx_seq_one_letter_code
_entity_poly.pdbx_strand_id
1 'polypeptide(L)'
;MHLKRLTPQLIAQALVVVAITGVFIFAMPNLPQRPTTDANATYQGVINLWLVDSFEGGSGSRQSWFTKRSAQFESQNKGVFVCVTALTENQLLAKLADGQKFDLLCFSRGVGAKVLQNLAPMDVDFGGVLDNFAQSGRVRNSTYAVPIFAGTYCVFARKSQQNGDVLENCLTTTFTRKVGKNTITLAPLVCGFSVYNSPLTALAKSGVKGAFQPDYSTTQYTAYEQFVDNKSAVTLLGTQRDMYRLGKKLELGKMEELLFAPLTAYTDLVSYVGISKHTANLSICQKYVQYLLTDTVQQSVRDMSMFSVTCQNLYTNEWYAACESGISKAIVPNVFADEEAILDARSSALKELNSQ
;
A
#
# COMPACT_ATOMS: atom_id res chain seq x y z
N MET A 1 -2.04 74.21 -10.20
CA MET A 1 -1.71 72.75 -10.31
C MET A 1 -1.70 72.18 -8.89
N HIS A 2 -2.81 71.52 -8.45
CA HIS A 2 -2.91 71.02 -7.11
C HIS A 2 -2.24 69.66 -7.03
N LEU A 3 -1.09 69.58 -6.39
CA LEU A 3 -0.48 68.28 -5.99
C LEU A 3 -1.37 67.64 -4.93
N LYS A 4 -2.14 66.61 -5.31
CA LYS A 4 -2.85 65.78 -4.37
C LYS A 4 -1.83 65.14 -3.42
N ARG A 5 -1.94 65.44 -2.10
CA ARG A 5 -1.10 64.76 -1.08
C ARG A 5 -1.37 63.27 -1.15
N LEU A 6 -0.34 62.52 -1.43
CA LEU A 6 -0.38 61.05 -1.40
C LEU A 6 -0.74 60.61 0.02
N THR A 7 -1.77 59.79 0.14
CA THR A 7 -2.18 59.26 1.47
C THR A 7 -1.10 58.28 1.97
N PRO A 8 -0.88 58.15 3.28
CA PRO A 8 0.09 57.23 3.87
C PRO A 8 -0.07 55.77 3.39
N GLN A 9 -1.31 55.37 3.07
CA GLN A 9 -1.61 54.06 2.50
C GLN A 9 -1.03 53.87 1.08
N LEU A 10 -1.11 54.88 0.22
CA LEU A 10 -0.53 54.82 -1.13
C LEU A 10 0.99 54.77 -1.08
N ILE A 11 1.63 55.45 -0.15
CA ILE A 11 3.06 55.41 0.08
C ILE A 11 3.48 53.99 0.55
N ALA A 12 2.74 53.39 1.51
CA ALA A 12 3.01 52.06 1.98
C ALA A 12 2.85 51.00 0.89
N GLN A 13 1.83 51.11 0.04
CA GLN A 13 1.63 50.19 -1.10
C GLN A 13 2.75 50.32 -2.15
N ALA A 14 3.16 51.56 -2.44
CA ALA A 14 4.28 51.78 -3.36
C ALA A 14 5.61 51.20 -2.84
N LEU A 15 5.87 51.31 -1.51
CA LEU A 15 7.05 50.70 -0.88
C LEU A 15 7.02 49.19 -0.92
N VAL A 16 5.86 48.57 -0.72
CA VAL A 16 5.70 47.11 -0.84
C VAL A 16 5.98 46.65 -2.29
N VAL A 17 5.44 47.34 -3.28
CA VAL A 17 5.70 47.02 -4.71
C VAL A 17 7.17 47.17 -5.04
N VAL A 18 7.82 48.24 -4.57
CA VAL A 18 9.27 48.44 -4.79
C VAL A 18 10.10 47.35 -4.11
N ALA A 19 9.72 46.94 -2.87
CA ALA A 19 10.40 45.87 -2.16
C ALA A 19 10.26 44.53 -2.89
N ILE A 20 9.05 44.17 -3.35
CA ILE A 20 8.79 42.97 -4.13
C ILE A 20 9.57 42.99 -5.45
N THR A 21 9.55 44.10 -6.15
CA THR A 21 10.29 44.25 -7.40
C THR A 21 11.81 44.19 -7.18
N GLY A 22 12.31 44.76 -6.10
CA GLY A 22 13.70 44.63 -5.67
C GLY A 22 14.10 43.19 -5.39
N VAL A 23 13.27 42.43 -4.65
CA VAL A 23 13.50 41.01 -4.43
C VAL A 23 13.54 40.24 -5.77
N PHE A 24 12.64 40.51 -6.70
CA PHE A 24 12.65 39.87 -8.02
C PHE A 24 13.91 40.23 -8.83
N ILE A 25 14.32 41.49 -8.84
CA ILE A 25 15.49 41.93 -9.64
C ILE A 25 16.80 41.42 -9.03
N PHE A 26 16.94 41.40 -7.70
CA PHE A 26 18.19 41.04 -7.05
C PHE A 26 18.26 39.58 -6.61
N ALA A 27 17.15 38.91 -6.31
CA ALA A 27 17.12 37.50 -5.89
C ALA A 27 17.03 36.55 -7.11
N MET A 28 16.32 36.90 -8.17
CA MET A 28 16.24 36.02 -9.36
C MET A 28 17.56 35.72 -10.04
N PRO A 29 18.50 36.67 -10.21
CA PRO A 29 19.80 36.36 -10.77
C PRO A 29 20.68 35.48 -9.88
N ASN A 30 20.40 35.47 -8.57
CA ASN A 30 21.12 34.70 -7.56
C ASN A 30 20.38 33.40 -7.17
N LEU A 31 19.20 33.14 -7.74
CA LEU A 31 18.63 31.80 -7.64
C LEU A 31 19.63 30.85 -8.32
N PRO A 32 19.90 29.69 -7.69
CA PRO A 32 20.78 28.70 -8.31
C PRO A 32 20.29 28.47 -9.73
N GLN A 33 21.08 28.91 -10.70
CA GLN A 33 20.82 28.62 -12.10
C GLN A 33 20.65 27.12 -12.20
N ARG A 34 19.63 26.68 -12.95
CA ARG A 34 19.52 25.27 -13.31
C ARG A 34 20.93 24.79 -13.67
N PRO A 35 21.40 23.71 -12.99
CA PRO A 35 22.72 23.22 -13.30
C PRO A 35 22.85 23.11 -14.82
N THR A 36 23.88 23.75 -15.38
CA THR A 36 24.21 23.65 -16.79
C THR A 36 24.22 22.17 -17.13
N THR A 37 23.52 21.85 -18.19
CA THR A 37 23.32 20.50 -18.71
C THR A 37 24.65 19.79 -18.75
N ASP A 38 24.88 18.83 -17.83
CA ASP A 38 25.97 17.88 -18.05
C ASP A 38 25.69 17.21 -19.38
N ALA A 39 26.65 17.21 -20.28
CA ALA A 39 26.54 16.70 -21.65
C ALA A 39 26.09 15.24 -21.74
N ASN A 40 25.99 14.55 -20.59
CA ASN A 40 25.51 13.18 -20.39
C ASN A 40 24.11 13.08 -19.76
N ALA A 41 23.42 14.19 -19.48
CA ALA A 41 22.06 14.12 -18.96
C ALA A 41 21.09 13.76 -20.07
N THR A 42 20.73 12.50 -20.15
CA THR A 42 19.86 11.92 -21.19
C THR A 42 18.40 12.40 -21.06
N TYR A 43 17.97 12.92 -19.90
CA TYR A 43 16.62 13.42 -19.66
C TYR A 43 16.61 14.51 -18.59
N GLN A 44 15.85 15.59 -18.86
CA GLN A 44 15.53 16.64 -17.90
C GLN A 44 14.02 16.90 -17.91
N GLY A 45 13.38 16.81 -16.75
CA GLY A 45 11.95 17.07 -16.67
C GLY A 45 11.31 16.46 -15.45
N VAL A 46 9.98 16.47 -15.46
CA VAL A 46 9.14 15.95 -14.38
C VAL A 46 8.53 14.60 -14.78
N ILE A 47 8.65 13.61 -13.91
CA ILE A 47 7.95 12.33 -13.98
C ILE A 47 6.75 12.43 -13.05
N ASN A 48 5.54 12.23 -13.56
CA ASN A 48 4.32 12.20 -12.77
C ASN A 48 4.03 10.78 -12.30
N LEU A 49 4.25 10.52 -11.02
CA LEU A 49 3.89 9.26 -10.35
C LEU A 49 2.55 9.43 -9.65
N TRP A 50 1.51 8.77 -10.15
CA TRP A 50 0.24 8.67 -9.45
C TRP A 50 0.20 7.43 -8.57
N LEU A 51 -0.38 7.57 -7.38
CA LEU A 51 -0.48 6.51 -6.37
C LEU A 51 -1.95 6.28 -6.02
N VAL A 52 -2.43 5.05 -6.16
CA VAL A 52 -3.77 4.63 -5.73
C VAL A 52 -3.65 3.49 -4.73
N ASP A 53 -4.04 3.77 -3.49
CA ASP A 53 -4.06 2.78 -2.42
C ASP A 53 -5.41 2.05 -2.38
N SER A 54 -5.42 0.74 -2.61
CA SER A 54 -6.63 -0.11 -2.56
C SER A 54 -6.69 -1.04 -1.34
N PHE A 55 -5.67 -1.03 -0.49
CA PHE A 55 -5.65 -1.75 0.79
C PHE A 55 -4.87 -0.96 1.84
N GLU A 56 -5.10 -1.26 3.14
CA GLU A 56 -4.39 -0.58 4.22
C GLU A 56 -2.89 -0.92 4.20
N GLY A 57 -2.05 0.11 4.34
CA GLY A 57 -0.61 -0.05 4.55
C GLY A 57 -0.30 -0.59 5.95
N GLY A 58 0.98 -0.72 6.28
CA GLY A 58 1.43 -1.04 7.63
C GLY A 58 1.41 0.20 8.55
N SER A 59 2.57 0.70 8.97
CA SER A 59 2.68 1.81 9.93
C SER A 59 2.75 3.19 9.28
N GLY A 60 3.28 3.29 8.06
CA GLY A 60 3.61 4.54 7.40
C GLY A 60 2.71 4.87 6.21
N SER A 61 2.89 6.09 5.69
CA SER A 61 2.26 6.55 4.46
C SER A 61 3.08 6.10 3.25
N ARG A 62 2.44 5.41 2.31
CA ARG A 62 3.06 5.04 1.03
C ARG A 62 3.48 6.27 0.23
N GLN A 63 2.65 7.32 0.22
CA GLN A 63 3.00 8.58 -0.44
C GLN A 63 4.30 9.17 0.12
N SER A 64 4.44 9.23 1.45
CA SER A 64 5.67 9.73 2.08
C SER A 64 6.87 8.86 1.75
N TRP A 65 6.70 7.54 1.69
CA TRP A 65 7.77 6.63 1.30
C TRP A 65 8.20 6.87 -0.15
N PHE A 66 7.26 6.93 -1.10
CA PHE A 66 7.57 7.23 -2.51
C PHE A 66 8.24 8.60 -2.65
N THR A 67 7.74 9.64 -1.98
CA THR A 67 8.36 10.98 -2.00
C THR A 67 9.82 10.94 -1.53
N LYS A 68 10.08 10.22 -0.43
CA LYS A 68 11.45 10.08 0.09
C LYS A 68 12.37 9.30 -0.86
N ARG A 69 11.85 8.23 -1.48
CA ARG A 69 12.64 7.44 -2.47
C ARG A 69 12.85 8.24 -3.75
N SER A 70 11.84 8.99 -4.19
CA SER A 70 11.95 9.88 -5.35
C SER A 70 13.04 10.94 -5.15
N ALA A 71 13.08 11.62 -4.01
CA ALA A 71 14.13 12.59 -3.70
C ALA A 71 15.55 11.98 -3.75
N GLN A 72 15.70 10.72 -3.33
CA GLN A 72 16.97 10.01 -3.44
C GLN A 72 17.32 9.69 -4.91
N PHE A 73 16.35 9.25 -5.71
CA PHE A 73 16.53 9.01 -7.13
C PHE A 73 16.93 10.30 -7.87
N GLU A 74 16.27 11.42 -7.59
CA GLU A 74 16.57 12.74 -8.13
C GLU A 74 18.00 13.19 -7.81
N SER A 75 18.49 12.93 -6.62
CA SER A 75 19.85 13.25 -6.21
C SER A 75 20.91 12.55 -7.07
N GLN A 76 20.59 11.35 -7.57
CA GLN A 76 21.45 10.52 -8.42
C GLN A 76 21.24 10.79 -9.93
N ASN A 77 20.12 11.46 -10.30
CA ASN A 77 19.73 11.73 -11.68
C ASN A 77 19.42 13.21 -11.86
N LYS A 78 20.50 14.01 -11.97
CA LYS A 78 20.41 15.48 -12.06
C LYS A 78 19.49 15.94 -13.19
N GLY A 79 18.56 16.85 -12.87
CA GLY A 79 17.57 17.38 -13.80
C GLY A 79 16.28 16.56 -13.90
N VAL A 80 16.19 15.40 -13.23
CA VAL A 80 14.97 14.61 -13.10
C VAL A 80 14.25 15.01 -11.82
N PHE A 81 12.94 15.19 -11.88
CA PHE A 81 12.05 15.42 -10.75
C PHE A 81 10.90 14.43 -10.80
N VAL A 82 10.49 13.88 -9.65
CA VAL A 82 9.37 12.93 -9.54
C VAL A 82 8.27 13.54 -8.69
N CYS A 83 7.16 13.89 -9.32
CA CYS A 83 5.99 14.42 -8.64
C CYS A 83 5.06 13.27 -8.20
N VAL A 84 4.97 13.01 -6.89
CA VAL A 84 4.13 11.94 -6.32
C VAL A 84 2.77 12.50 -5.94
N THR A 85 1.71 12.01 -6.57
CA THR A 85 0.32 12.43 -6.32
C THR A 85 -0.51 11.24 -5.88
N ALA A 86 -1.01 11.26 -4.63
CA ALA A 86 -1.96 10.27 -4.15
C ALA A 86 -3.38 10.59 -4.65
N LEU A 87 -4.07 9.57 -5.13
CA LEU A 87 -5.41 9.65 -5.69
C LEU A 87 -6.28 8.55 -5.10
N THR A 88 -7.56 8.81 -4.98
CA THR A 88 -8.55 7.73 -4.86
C THR A 88 -8.78 7.10 -6.22
N GLU A 89 -9.34 5.89 -6.25
CA GLU A 89 -9.69 5.23 -7.51
C GLU A 89 -10.62 6.08 -8.39
N ASN A 90 -11.65 6.69 -7.78
CA ASN A 90 -12.57 7.57 -8.51
C ASN A 90 -11.87 8.79 -9.11
N GLN A 91 -10.91 9.38 -8.39
CA GLN A 91 -10.10 10.49 -8.91
C GLN A 91 -9.19 10.03 -10.06
N LEU A 92 -8.60 8.83 -9.97
CA LEU A 92 -7.83 8.25 -11.06
C LEU A 92 -8.69 8.11 -12.31
N LEU A 93 -9.85 7.46 -12.19
CA LEU A 93 -10.73 7.21 -13.32
C LEU A 93 -11.26 8.52 -13.95
N ALA A 94 -11.61 9.51 -13.13
CA ALA A 94 -12.01 10.84 -13.60
C ALA A 94 -10.87 11.52 -14.38
N LYS A 95 -9.64 11.53 -13.84
CA LYS A 95 -8.47 12.10 -14.53
C LYS A 95 -8.18 11.41 -15.87
N LEU A 96 -8.32 10.09 -15.94
CA LEU A 96 -8.14 9.34 -17.18
C LEU A 96 -9.24 9.67 -18.20
N ALA A 97 -10.48 9.81 -17.77
CA ALA A 97 -11.60 10.23 -18.62
C ALA A 97 -11.40 11.64 -19.16
N ASP A 98 -10.83 12.55 -18.38
CA ASP A 98 -10.46 13.91 -18.78
C ASP A 98 -9.21 13.98 -19.68
N GLY A 99 -8.63 12.83 -20.03
CA GLY A 99 -7.44 12.76 -20.90
C GLY A 99 -6.14 13.17 -20.20
N GLN A 100 -6.12 13.30 -18.87
CA GLN A 100 -4.91 13.58 -18.11
C GLN A 100 -3.98 12.37 -18.16
N LYS A 101 -2.67 12.63 -18.15
CA LYS A 101 -1.63 11.61 -18.32
C LYS A 101 -0.76 11.50 -17.08
N PHE A 102 -0.32 10.30 -16.81
CA PHE A 102 0.73 9.97 -15.85
C PHE A 102 1.94 9.40 -16.61
N ASP A 103 3.08 9.34 -15.97
CA ASP A 103 4.25 8.59 -16.46
C ASP A 103 4.34 7.24 -15.74
N LEU A 104 4.13 7.25 -14.44
CA LEU A 104 4.13 6.07 -13.57
C LEU A 104 2.82 6.00 -12.78
N LEU A 105 2.30 4.81 -12.62
CA LEU A 105 1.13 4.55 -11.78
C LEU A 105 1.46 3.44 -10.77
N CYS A 106 1.36 3.77 -9.48
CA CYS A 106 1.36 2.78 -8.41
C CYS A 106 -0.08 2.40 -8.09
N PHE A 107 -0.38 1.10 -8.13
CA PHE A 107 -1.73 0.57 -7.96
C PHE A 107 -1.69 -0.85 -7.38
N SER A 108 -2.86 -1.40 -7.08
CA SER A 108 -3.01 -2.77 -6.58
C SER A 108 -4.11 -3.51 -7.33
N ARG A 109 -4.36 -4.75 -6.96
CA ARG A 109 -5.44 -5.59 -7.51
C ARG A 109 -6.78 -4.84 -7.48
N GLY A 110 -7.61 -5.06 -8.47
CA GLY A 110 -8.90 -4.40 -8.70
C GLY A 110 -8.79 -3.10 -9.50
N VAL A 111 -7.76 -2.28 -9.23
CA VAL A 111 -7.45 -1.11 -10.08
C VAL A 111 -6.74 -1.54 -11.36
N GLY A 112 -5.92 -2.60 -11.29
CA GLY A 112 -5.11 -3.08 -12.40
C GLY A 112 -5.89 -3.35 -13.68
N ALA A 113 -7.00 -4.09 -13.60
CA ALA A 113 -7.85 -4.39 -14.77
C ALA A 113 -8.38 -3.12 -15.46
N LYS A 114 -8.70 -2.08 -14.67
CA LYS A 114 -9.26 -0.82 -15.16
C LYS A 114 -8.23 0.07 -15.88
N VAL A 115 -6.96 -0.13 -15.57
CA VAL A 115 -5.86 0.72 -16.10
C VAL A 115 -4.96 0.02 -17.12
N LEU A 116 -5.09 -1.30 -17.30
CA LEU A 116 -4.24 -2.09 -18.19
C LEU A 116 -4.08 -1.47 -19.59
N GLN A 117 -5.17 -0.99 -20.18
CA GLN A 117 -5.14 -0.36 -21.48
C GLN A 117 -4.30 0.93 -21.58
N ASN A 118 -3.96 1.53 -20.42
CA ASN A 118 -3.17 2.76 -20.33
C ASN A 118 -1.69 2.48 -20.06
N LEU A 119 -1.33 1.22 -19.83
CA LEU A 119 0.03 0.79 -19.50
C LEU A 119 0.79 0.32 -20.74
N ALA A 120 2.09 0.50 -20.74
CA ALA A 120 3.02 -0.06 -21.70
C ALA A 120 3.63 -1.37 -21.17
N PRO A 121 3.95 -2.33 -22.03
CA PRO A 121 4.80 -3.44 -21.64
C PRO A 121 6.19 -2.92 -21.25
N MET A 122 6.77 -3.53 -20.23
CA MET A 122 8.08 -3.16 -19.70
C MET A 122 9.09 -4.25 -19.97
N ASP A 123 10.27 -3.84 -20.41
CA ASP A 123 11.47 -4.68 -20.41
C ASP A 123 12.35 -4.25 -19.23
N VAL A 124 11.99 -4.75 -18.05
CA VAL A 124 12.68 -4.45 -16.79
C VAL A 124 13.31 -5.72 -16.27
N ASP A 125 14.58 -5.64 -15.92
CA ASP A 125 15.23 -6.70 -15.18
C ASP A 125 14.60 -6.81 -13.78
N PHE A 126 13.97 -7.95 -13.52
CA PHE A 126 13.37 -8.29 -12.23
C PHE A 126 14.39 -8.90 -11.26
N GLY A 127 15.69 -8.69 -11.48
CA GLY A 127 16.74 -9.26 -10.66
C GLY A 127 16.44 -9.16 -9.15
N GLY A 128 16.32 -10.31 -8.52
CA GLY A 128 16.03 -10.42 -7.09
C GLY A 128 14.54 -10.40 -6.71
N VAL A 129 13.60 -10.08 -7.61
CA VAL A 129 12.17 -10.24 -7.31
C VAL A 129 11.83 -11.70 -7.14
N LEU A 130 11.14 -12.03 -6.04
CA LEU A 130 10.69 -13.39 -5.75
C LEU A 130 9.77 -13.91 -6.87
N ASP A 131 9.97 -15.14 -7.31
CA ASP A 131 9.30 -15.73 -8.48
C ASP A 131 7.78 -15.65 -8.44
N ASN A 132 7.19 -15.86 -7.25
CA ASN A 132 5.75 -15.79 -7.06
C ASN A 132 5.18 -14.38 -7.29
N PHE A 133 5.96 -13.34 -7.05
CA PHE A 133 5.57 -11.95 -7.32
C PHE A 133 5.82 -11.56 -8.77
N ALA A 134 6.93 -12.02 -9.38
CA ALA A 134 7.33 -11.65 -10.72
C ALA A 134 6.26 -11.98 -11.79
N GLN A 135 5.47 -13.05 -11.59
CA GLN A 135 4.43 -13.47 -12.52
C GLN A 135 3.12 -12.67 -12.38
N SER A 136 2.87 -12.06 -11.22
CA SER A 136 1.58 -11.47 -10.88
C SER A 136 1.25 -10.17 -11.62
N GLY A 137 2.24 -9.50 -12.22
CA GLY A 137 2.09 -8.30 -13.03
C GLY A 137 2.16 -8.53 -14.55
N ARG A 138 2.03 -9.79 -15.01
CA ARG A 138 2.16 -10.16 -16.42
C ARG A 138 0.80 -10.39 -17.08
N VAL A 139 0.69 -10.00 -18.34
CA VAL A 139 -0.42 -10.35 -19.22
C VAL A 139 0.18 -11.07 -20.43
N ARG A 140 -0.18 -12.35 -20.61
CA ARG A 140 0.47 -13.25 -21.58
C ARG A 140 1.99 -13.29 -21.31
N ASN A 141 2.81 -12.91 -22.27
CA ASN A 141 4.27 -12.96 -22.16
C ASN A 141 4.91 -11.61 -21.83
N SER A 142 4.11 -10.55 -21.60
CA SER A 142 4.60 -9.21 -21.35
C SER A 142 4.30 -8.76 -19.93
N THR A 143 5.25 -8.05 -19.32
CA THR A 143 5.08 -7.44 -18.01
C THR A 143 4.52 -6.04 -18.17
N TYR A 144 3.42 -5.74 -17.49
CA TYR A 144 2.78 -4.42 -17.47
C TYR A 144 2.84 -3.75 -16.10
N ALA A 145 3.09 -4.55 -15.06
CA ALA A 145 3.22 -4.04 -13.70
C ALA A 145 4.31 -4.80 -12.94
N VAL A 146 5.11 -4.06 -12.19
CA VAL A 146 6.20 -4.59 -11.36
C VAL A 146 5.77 -4.52 -9.91
N PRO A 147 5.78 -5.61 -9.15
CA PRO A 147 5.51 -5.58 -7.71
C PRO A 147 6.62 -4.82 -7.00
N ILE A 148 6.26 -3.98 -6.03
CA ILE A 148 7.21 -3.14 -5.29
C ILE A 148 7.26 -3.52 -3.82
N PHE A 149 6.13 -3.78 -3.20
CA PHE A 149 6.03 -4.27 -1.83
C PHE A 149 4.70 -4.98 -1.60
N ALA A 150 4.66 -5.81 -0.57
CA ALA A 150 3.50 -6.61 -0.23
C ALA A 150 3.05 -6.41 1.20
N GLY A 151 1.77 -6.68 1.44
CA GLY A 151 1.18 -6.93 2.73
C GLY A 151 0.92 -8.41 2.93
N THR A 152 0.40 -8.77 4.09
CA THR A 152 0.01 -10.14 4.42
C THR A 152 -1.23 -10.16 5.29
N TYR A 153 -1.87 -11.32 5.35
CA TYR A 153 -2.92 -11.62 6.30
C TYR A 153 -2.35 -12.37 7.50
N CYS A 154 -3.03 -12.25 8.62
CA CYS A 154 -2.67 -12.93 9.86
C CYS A 154 -3.89 -13.08 10.75
N VAL A 155 -3.82 -14.02 11.68
CA VAL A 155 -4.87 -14.30 12.66
C VAL A 155 -4.36 -13.98 14.05
N PHE A 156 -5.17 -13.25 14.82
CA PHE A 156 -4.91 -12.94 16.23
C PHE A 156 -6.03 -13.48 17.10
N ALA A 157 -5.67 -14.08 18.21
CA ALA A 157 -6.66 -14.49 19.22
C ALA A 157 -6.21 -14.03 20.61
N ARG A 158 -7.18 -13.80 21.51
CA ARG A 158 -6.87 -13.49 22.90
C ARG A 158 -6.47 -14.78 23.63
N LYS A 159 -5.27 -14.77 24.22
CA LYS A 159 -4.75 -15.92 24.96
C LYS A 159 -5.65 -16.35 26.12
N SER A 160 -6.37 -15.40 26.73
CA SER A 160 -7.35 -15.68 27.80
C SER A 160 -8.63 -16.37 27.31
N GLN A 161 -8.90 -16.37 26.00
CA GLN A 161 -10.15 -16.86 25.42
C GLN A 161 -9.97 -18.07 24.49
N GLN A 162 -8.75 -18.36 24.09
CA GLN A 162 -8.42 -19.46 23.21
C GLN A 162 -7.13 -20.14 23.68
N ASN A 163 -7.11 -21.47 23.67
CA ASN A 163 -5.94 -22.30 23.94
C ASN A 163 -5.61 -23.11 22.69
N GLY A 164 -4.31 -23.46 22.53
CA GLY A 164 -3.85 -24.30 21.42
C GLY A 164 -3.58 -23.53 20.14
N ASP A 165 -3.64 -24.24 19.01
CA ASP A 165 -3.36 -23.66 17.71
C ASP A 165 -4.44 -22.66 17.28
N VAL A 166 -3.98 -21.47 16.86
CA VAL A 166 -4.89 -20.37 16.50
C VAL A 166 -5.67 -20.70 15.23
N LEU A 167 -5.02 -21.31 14.23
CA LEU A 167 -5.66 -21.61 12.94
C LEU A 167 -6.69 -22.73 13.07
N GLU A 168 -6.37 -23.79 13.83
CA GLU A 168 -7.31 -24.89 14.05
C GLU A 168 -8.59 -24.42 14.77
N ASN A 169 -8.46 -23.43 15.63
CA ASN A 169 -9.53 -23.01 16.53
C ASN A 169 -10.24 -21.71 16.12
N CYS A 170 -9.75 -20.97 15.10
CA CYS A 170 -10.25 -19.63 14.79
C CYS A 170 -11.71 -19.57 14.34
N LEU A 171 -12.28 -20.64 13.79
CA LEU A 171 -13.67 -20.71 13.36
C LEU A 171 -14.61 -21.41 14.37
N THR A 172 -14.06 -22.11 15.35
CA THR A 172 -14.84 -22.97 16.26
C THR A 172 -14.90 -22.47 17.69
N THR A 173 -13.87 -21.74 18.15
CA THR A 173 -13.82 -21.25 19.53
C THR A 173 -14.82 -20.14 19.75
N THR A 174 -15.77 -20.40 20.65
CA THR A 174 -16.68 -19.40 21.17
C THR A 174 -16.33 -19.09 22.63
N PHE A 175 -16.56 -17.85 23.03
CA PHE A 175 -16.34 -17.43 24.41
C PHE A 175 -17.55 -16.69 24.95
N THR A 176 -18.01 -17.11 26.13
CA THR A 176 -19.19 -16.55 26.79
C THR A 176 -18.76 -15.73 27.98
N ARG A 177 -19.23 -14.50 28.09
CA ARG A 177 -18.95 -13.59 29.21
C ARG A 177 -20.21 -12.95 29.75
N LYS A 178 -20.21 -12.64 31.06
CA LYS A 178 -21.26 -11.83 31.68
C LYS A 178 -20.96 -10.35 31.51
N VAL A 179 -21.96 -9.58 31.08
CA VAL A 179 -21.94 -8.11 30.98
C VAL A 179 -23.17 -7.59 31.76
N GLY A 180 -22.96 -7.16 33.00
CA GLY A 180 -24.04 -6.82 33.90
C GLY A 180 -24.91 -8.06 34.21
N LYS A 181 -26.21 -7.99 33.89
CA LYS A 181 -27.17 -9.11 34.04
C LYS A 181 -27.23 -10.02 32.80
N ASN A 182 -26.61 -9.63 31.69
CA ASN A 182 -26.70 -10.36 30.44
C ASN A 182 -25.49 -11.27 30.25
N THR A 183 -25.70 -12.37 29.57
CA THR A 183 -24.64 -13.26 29.06
C THR A 183 -24.53 -13.04 27.57
N ILE A 184 -23.35 -12.72 27.09
CA ILE A 184 -23.05 -12.54 25.65
C ILE A 184 -22.06 -13.62 25.22
N THR A 185 -22.29 -14.19 24.04
CA THR A 185 -21.35 -15.10 23.38
C THR A 185 -20.61 -14.33 22.28
N LEU A 186 -19.29 -14.37 22.33
CA LEU A 186 -18.45 -13.75 21.31
C LEU A 186 -18.43 -14.62 20.06
N ALA A 187 -18.40 -13.97 18.89
CA ALA A 187 -18.20 -14.66 17.63
C ALA A 187 -16.81 -15.33 17.60
N PRO A 188 -16.67 -16.49 16.97
CA PRO A 188 -15.36 -17.13 16.85
C PRO A 188 -14.35 -16.25 16.11
N LEU A 189 -14.74 -15.71 14.95
CA LEU A 189 -13.91 -14.93 14.06
C LEU A 189 -14.62 -13.64 13.63
N VAL A 190 -13.86 -12.56 13.58
CA VAL A 190 -14.23 -11.35 12.85
C VAL A 190 -13.22 -11.08 11.75
N CYS A 191 -13.70 -10.64 10.59
CA CYS A 191 -12.90 -10.33 9.43
C CYS A 191 -13.44 -9.08 8.73
N GLY A 192 -12.57 -8.21 8.32
CA GLY A 192 -12.93 -7.02 7.53
C GLY A 192 -12.69 -7.23 6.05
N PHE A 193 -13.58 -6.65 5.24
CA PHE A 193 -13.53 -6.75 3.79
C PHE A 193 -13.32 -5.38 3.13
N SER A 194 -12.67 -5.39 1.99
CA SER A 194 -12.70 -4.31 1.01
C SER A 194 -13.15 -4.88 -0.34
N VAL A 195 -13.41 -4.03 -1.31
CA VAL A 195 -13.92 -4.47 -2.61
C VAL A 195 -13.00 -5.49 -3.29
N TYR A 196 -11.68 -5.34 -3.13
CA TYR A 196 -10.69 -6.09 -3.92
C TYR A 196 -9.89 -7.12 -3.14
N ASN A 197 -9.96 -7.15 -1.81
CA ASN A 197 -9.16 -8.03 -0.97
C ASN A 197 -9.90 -9.32 -0.64
N SER A 198 -9.17 -10.41 -0.54
CA SER A 198 -9.72 -11.75 -0.33
C SER A 198 -9.14 -12.44 0.92
N PRO A 199 -9.41 -11.91 2.14
CA PRO A 199 -8.88 -12.48 3.37
C PRO A 199 -9.30 -13.94 3.59
N LEU A 200 -10.51 -14.31 3.19
CA LEU A 200 -10.98 -15.70 3.28
C LEU A 200 -10.19 -16.65 2.39
N THR A 201 -9.65 -16.16 1.26
CA THR A 201 -8.76 -16.98 0.44
C THR A 201 -7.46 -17.29 1.19
N ALA A 202 -6.89 -16.31 1.90
CA ALA A 202 -5.70 -16.55 2.71
C ALA A 202 -5.97 -17.58 3.82
N LEU A 203 -7.13 -17.49 4.47
CA LEU A 203 -7.52 -18.43 5.51
C LEU A 203 -7.73 -19.85 4.95
N ALA A 204 -8.48 -20.01 3.85
CA ALA A 204 -8.71 -21.30 3.20
C ALA A 204 -7.41 -21.94 2.71
N LYS A 205 -6.53 -21.16 2.05
CA LYS A 205 -5.23 -21.66 1.57
C LYS A 205 -4.26 -22.02 2.68
N SER A 206 -4.51 -21.58 3.90
CA SER A 206 -3.78 -22.01 5.10
C SER A 206 -4.34 -23.31 5.72
N GLY A 207 -5.29 -23.97 5.05
CA GLY A 207 -5.83 -25.26 5.46
C GLY A 207 -6.95 -25.18 6.51
N VAL A 208 -7.40 -24.00 6.88
CA VAL A 208 -8.49 -23.82 7.83
C VAL A 208 -9.80 -24.33 7.24
N LYS A 209 -10.56 -25.06 8.03
CA LYS A 209 -11.88 -25.60 7.71
C LYS A 209 -12.87 -25.31 8.84
N GLY A 210 -14.10 -25.01 8.49
CA GLY A 210 -15.17 -24.77 9.47
C GLY A 210 -16.27 -23.88 8.92
N ALA A 211 -17.44 -23.96 9.51
CA ALA A 211 -18.58 -23.14 9.11
C ALA A 211 -18.32 -21.66 9.41
N PHE A 212 -18.36 -20.83 8.39
CA PHE A 212 -18.21 -19.38 8.49
C PHE A 212 -19.19 -18.65 7.60
N GLN A 213 -19.86 -17.65 8.15
CA GLN A 213 -20.71 -16.73 7.39
C GLN A 213 -20.11 -15.32 7.47
N PRO A 214 -19.50 -14.81 6.38
CA PRO A 214 -18.91 -13.49 6.37
C PRO A 214 -19.98 -12.40 6.33
N ASP A 215 -19.79 -11.36 7.13
CA ASP A 215 -20.49 -10.09 6.96
C ASP A 215 -19.63 -9.16 6.07
N TYR A 216 -19.92 -9.13 4.80
CA TYR A 216 -19.19 -8.31 3.81
C TYR A 216 -19.36 -6.80 4.02
N SER A 217 -20.27 -6.34 4.89
CA SER A 217 -20.39 -4.93 5.25
C SER A 217 -19.35 -4.49 6.28
N THR A 218 -18.73 -5.43 6.99
CA THR A 218 -17.70 -5.15 7.97
C THR A 218 -16.42 -4.71 7.28
N THR A 219 -15.96 -3.48 7.55
CA THR A 219 -14.67 -2.97 7.05
C THR A 219 -13.50 -3.51 7.88
N GLN A 220 -12.28 -3.41 7.37
CA GLN A 220 -11.07 -3.80 8.11
C GLN A 220 -10.97 -3.07 9.47
N TYR A 221 -11.24 -1.77 9.48
CA TYR A 221 -11.22 -0.99 10.72
C TYR A 221 -12.31 -1.40 11.69
N THR A 222 -13.53 -1.65 11.21
CA THR A 222 -14.65 -2.13 12.05
C THR A 222 -14.35 -3.50 12.66
N ALA A 223 -13.75 -4.42 11.89
CA ALA A 223 -13.33 -5.72 12.41
C ALA A 223 -12.29 -5.58 13.53
N TYR A 224 -11.31 -4.69 13.34
CA TYR A 224 -10.32 -4.36 14.35
C TYR A 224 -10.99 -3.80 15.64
N GLU A 225 -11.93 -2.86 15.53
CA GLU A 225 -12.68 -2.32 16.68
C GLU A 225 -13.50 -3.39 17.39
N GLN A 226 -14.20 -4.25 16.64
CA GLN A 226 -14.96 -5.37 17.20
C GLN A 226 -14.08 -6.31 18.02
N PHE A 227 -12.87 -6.58 17.53
CA PHE A 227 -11.91 -7.40 18.28
C PHE A 227 -11.34 -6.66 19.49
N VAL A 228 -10.90 -5.41 19.36
CA VAL A 228 -10.16 -4.69 20.40
C VAL A 228 -11.08 -4.00 21.40
N ASP A 229 -11.94 -3.10 20.91
CA ASP A 229 -12.68 -2.17 21.77
C ASP A 229 -14.03 -2.76 22.19
N ASN A 230 -14.77 -3.35 21.28
CA ASN A 230 -16.08 -3.94 21.56
C ASN A 230 -15.96 -5.35 22.15
N LYS A 231 -14.81 -6.01 21.95
CA LYS A 231 -14.57 -7.38 22.42
C LYS A 231 -15.72 -8.31 22.04
N SER A 232 -16.19 -8.23 20.81
CA SER A 232 -17.33 -9.01 20.29
C SER A 232 -16.91 -10.29 19.56
N ALA A 233 -15.59 -10.45 19.32
CA ALA A 233 -15.03 -11.65 18.70
C ALA A 233 -13.81 -12.16 19.48
N VAL A 234 -13.60 -13.48 19.44
CA VAL A 234 -12.45 -14.16 20.03
C VAL A 234 -11.21 -13.96 19.17
N THR A 235 -11.38 -14.06 17.84
CA THR A 235 -10.30 -14.06 16.87
C THR A 235 -10.51 -12.94 15.83
N LEU A 236 -9.43 -12.30 15.41
CA LEU A 236 -9.37 -11.32 14.31
C LEU A 236 -8.58 -11.91 13.15
N LEU A 237 -9.19 -12.02 11.98
CA LEU A 237 -8.47 -12.15 10.70
C LEU A 237 -8.14 -10.75 10.22
N GLY A 238 -6.91 -10.36 10.43
CA GLY A 238 -6.38 -9.03 10.16
C GLY A 238 -5.27 -9.02 9.11
N THR A 239 -4.59 -7.89 9.03
CA THR A 239 -3.49 -7.62 8.08
C THR A 239 -2.25 -7.12 8.82
N GLN A 240 -1.17 -6.82 8.07
CA GLN A 240 0.02 -6.16 8.62
C GLN A 240 -0.30 -4.82 9.31
N ARG A 241 -1.41 -4.17 8.99
CA ARG A 241 -1.88 -2.96 9.67
C ARG A 241 -2.32 -3.25 11.09
N ASP A 242 -3.07 -4.34 11.26
CA ASP A 242 -3.53 -4.75 12.57
C ASP A 242 -2.37 -5.28 13.42
N MET A 243 -1.41 -5.97 12.79
CA MET A 243 -0.14 -6.37 13.41
C MET A 243 0.57 -5.18 14.05
N TYR A 244 0.68 -4.06 13.33
CA TYR A 244 1.25 -2.83 13.85
C TYR A 244 0.42 -2.22 14.99
N ARG A 245 -0.91 -2.10 14.80
CA ARG A 245 -1.81 -1.51 15.81
C ARG A 245 -1.83 -2.31 17.10
N LEU A 246 -1.92 -3.64 16.99
CA LEU A 246 -1.95 -4.56 18.14
C LEU A 246 -0.59 -4.61 18.84
N GLY A 247 0.50 -4.68 18.08
CA GLY A 247 1.85 -4.62 18.63
C GLY A 247 2.07 -3.36 19.48
N LYS A 248 1.61 -2.21 19.01
CA LYS A 248 1.68 -0.96 19.79
C LYS A 248 0.81 -0.99 21.06
N LYS A 249 -0.36 -1.62 21.04
CA LYS A 249 -1.19 -1.77 22.25
C LYS A 249 -0.52 -2.71 23.27
N LEU A 250 0.12 -3.78 22.82
CA LEU A 250 0.88 -4.70 23.69
C LEU A 250 2.10 -4.00 24.31
N GLU A 251 2.91 -3.29 23.53
CA GLU A 251 4.06 -2.50 24.02
C GLU A 251 3.67 -1.49 25.11
N LEU A 252 2.47 -0.90 24.99
CA LEU A 252 1.93 0.07 25.95
C LEU A 252 1.17 -0.58 27.14
N GLY A 253 1.13 -1.92 27.22
CA GLY A 253 0.37 -2.62 28.25
C GLY A 253 -1.14 -2.39 28.20
N LYS A 254 -1.69 -1.96 27.05
CA LYS A 254 -3.11 -1.66 26.84
C LYS A 254 -3.92 -2.86 26.35
N MET A 255 -3.28 -3.99 26.20
CA MET A 255 -3.89 -5.22 25.70
C MET A 255 -3.23 -6.42 26.36
N GLU A 256 -4.00 -7.48 26.58
CA GLU A 256 -3.50 -8.77 27.01
C GLU A 256 -2.66 -9.44 25.92
N GLU A 257 -1.87 -10.43 26.30
CA GLU A 257 -1.10 -11.25 25.38
C GLU A 257 -1.99 -11.90 24.31
N LEU A 258 -1.54 -11.87 23.09
CA LEU A 258 -2.22 -12.44 21.93
C LEU A 258 -1.50 -13.67 21.41
N LEU A 259 -2.29 -14.66 21.02
CA LEU A 259 -1.85 -15.71 20.12
C LEU A 259 -1.85 -15.17 18.69
N PHE A 260 -0.91 -15.62 17.87
CA PHE A 260 -0.69 -15.13 16.52
C PHE A 260 -0.41 -16.28 15.57
N ALA A 261 -0.98 -16.21 14.36
CA ALA A 261 -0.64 -17.11 13.26
C ALA A 261 -0.55 -16.31 11.94
N PRO A 262 0.56 -16.45 11.17
CA PRO A 262 0.69 -15.84 9.87
C PRO A 262 -0.10 -16.63 8.82
N LEU A 263 -0.74 -15.95 7.86
CA LEU A 263 -1.40 -16.55 6.70
C LEU A 263 -0.56 -16.31 5.45
N THR A 264 0.52 -17.06 5.31
CA THR A 264 1.52 -16.85 4.27
C THR A 264 1.29 -17.67 3.00
N ALA A 265 0.22 -18.47 2.93
CA ALA A 265 -0.08 -19.29 1.76
C ALA A 265 -0.65 -18.47 0.59
N TYR A 266 -1.18 -17.27 0.86
CA TYR A 266 -1.79 -16.40 -0.14
C TYR A 266 -1.68 -14.93 0.26
N THR A 267 -1.41 -14.05 -0.70
CA THR A 267 -1.59 -12.61 -0.53
C THR A 267 -1.98 -11.95 -1.84
N ASP A 268 -2.99 -11.07 -1.78
CA ASP A 268 -3.38 -10.13 -2.83
C ASP A 268 -3.11 -8.67 -2.43
N LEU A 269 -2.47 -8.47 -1.28
CA LEU A 269 -2.10 -7.17 -0.74
C LEU A 269 -0.75 -6.72 -1.32
N VAL A 270 -0.68 -6.54 -2.64
CA VAL A 270 0.56 -6.18 -3.33
C VAL A 270 0.39 -4.86 -4.07
N SER A 271 1.37 -3.98 -3.93
CA SER A 271 1.47 -2.73 -4.69
C SER A 271 2.41 -2.89 -5.86
N TYR A 272 1.98 -2.43 -7.02
CA TYR A 272 2.68 -2.54 -8.30
C TYR A 272 2.94 -1.17 -8.88
N VAL A 273 3.97 -1.05 -9.69
CA VAL A 273 4.20 0.13 -10.52
C VAL A 273 4.15 -0.28 -11.99
N GLY A 274 3.31 0.43 -12.75
CA GLY A 274 3.21 0.35 -14.20
C GLY A 274 3.66 1.64 -14.86
N ILE A 275 4.15 1.55 -16.10
CA ILE A 275 4.56 2.69 -16.91
C ILE A 275 3.46 3.01 -17.92
N SER A 276 3.13 4.28 -18.07
CA SER A 276 2.14 4.76 -19.03
C SER A 276 2.59 4.51 -20.48
N LYS A 277 1.68 4.01 -21.33
CA LYS A 277 1.93 3.92 -22.77
C LYS A 277 2.06 5.29 -23.46
N HIS A 278 1.67 6.36 -22.77
CA HIS A 278 1.71 7.73 -23.27
C HIS A 278 2.91 8.54 -22.76
N THR A 279 3.77 7.92 -21.94
CA THR A 279 4.98 8.61 -21.48
C THR A 279 5.95 8.83 -22.65
N ALA A 280 6.49 10.05 -22.74
CA ALA A 280 7.59 10.35 -23.67
C ALA A 280 8.96 9.87 -23.10
N ASN A 281 8.99 9.38 -21.86
CA ASN A 281 10.18 9.22 -21.05
C ASN A 281 10.38 7.78 -20.56
N LEU A 282 10.12 6.80 -21.44
CA LEU A 282 10.10 5.39 -21.11
C LEU A 282 11.41 4.93 -20.40
N SER A 283 12.56 5.33 -20.91
CA SER A 283 13.87 4.91 -20.39
C SER A 283 14.08 5.35 -18.94
N ILE A 284 13.78 6.59 -18.59
CA ILE A 284 13.95 7.08 -17.22
C ILE A 284 12.89 6.52 -16.29
N CYS A 285 11.67 6.24 -16.78
CA CYS A 285 10.64 5.55 -16.02
C CYS A 285 11.06 4.09 -15.70
N GLN A 286 11.61 3.37 -16.67
CA GLN A 286 12.18 2.03 -16.44
C GLN A 286 13.33 2.07 -15.41
N LYS A 287 14.22 3.05 -15.53
CA LYS A 287 15.31 3.26 -14.57
C LYS A 287 14.78 3.54 -13.16
N TYR A 288 13.69 4.31 -13.04
CA TYR A 288 13.06 4.56 -11.74
C TYR A 288 12.43 3.27 -11.15
N VAL A 289 11.76 2.46 -11.97
CA VAL A 289 11.22 1.16 -11.52
C VAL A 289 12.35 0.23 -11.08
N GLN A 290 13.44 0.13 -11.83
CA GLN A 290 14.63 -0.64 -11.42
C GLN A 290 15.24 -0.12 -10.11
N TYR A 291 15.32 1.20 -9.94
CA TYR A 291 15.76 1.81 -8.69
C TYR A 291 14.89 1.39 -7.50
N LEU A 292 13.57 1.33 -7.68
CA LEU A 292 12.65 0.88 -6.61
C LEU A 292 12.90 -0.59 -6.20
N LEU A 293 13.49 -1.41 -7.07
CA LEU A 293 13.83 -2.81 -6.80
C LEU A 293 15.22 -3.01 -6.20
N THR A 294 16.04 -1.95 -6.08
CA THR A 294 17.37 -2.08 -5.48
C THR A 294 17.28 -2.47 -4.01
N ASP A 295 18.24 -3.24 -3.51
CA ASP A 295 18.28 -3.72 -2.12
C ASP A 295 18.12 -2.59 -1.10
N THR A 296 18.80 -1.47 -1.30
CA THR A 296 18.71 -0.31 -0.39
C THR A 296 17.28 0.24 -0.30
N VAL A 297 16.57 0.32 -1.42
CA VAL A 297 15.18 0.78 -1.45
C VAL A 297 14.26 -0.28 -0.86
N GLN A 298 14.44 -1.53 -1.23
CA GLN A 298 13.62 -2.64 -0.75
C GLN A 298 13.79 -2.88 0.76
N GLN A 299 14.98 -2.74 1.32
CA GLN A 299 15.19 -2.77 2.78
C GLN A 299 14.40 -1.69 3.52
N SER A 300 14.17 -0.53 2.89
CA SER A 300 13.37 0.55 3.48
C SER A 300 11.86 0.31 3.51
N VAL A 301 11.37 -0.74 2.85
CA VAL A 301 9.94 -1.12 2.88
C VAL A 301 9.48 -1.45 4.30
N ARG A 302 10.38 -1.97 5.14
CA ARG A 302 10.13 -2.21 6.58
C ARG A 302 9.75 -0.93 7.35
N ASP A 303 10.18 0.26 6.90
CA ASP A 303 9.83 1.54 7.54
C ASP A 303 8.31 1.81 7.49
N MET A 304 7.61 1.15 6.56
CA MET A 304 6.16 1.18 6.43
C MET A 304 5.49 -0.05 7.08
N SER A 305 6.22 -0.94 7.74
CA SER A 305 5.73 -2.24 8.22
C SER A 305 5.07 -3.07 7.09
N MET A 306 5.69 -3.02 5.91
CA MET A 306 5.32 -3.79 4.72
C MET A 306 6.44 -4.74 4.37
N PHE A 307 6.19 -5.73 3.51
CA PHE A 307 7.16 -6.75 3.13
C PHE A 307 7.78 -6.44 1.76
N SER A 308 9.10 -6.62 1.69
CA SER A 308 9.84 -6.51 0.45
C SER A 308 9.48 -7.66 -0.50
N VAL A 309 9.53 -7.38 -1.80
CA VAL A 309 9.35 -8.38 -2.85
C VAL A 309 10.69 -8.95 -3.37
N THR A 310 11.81 -8.45 -2.85
CA THR A 310 13.17 -8.90 -3.22
C THR A 310 14.00 -9.35 -2.03
N CYS A 311 13.94 -8.61 -0.92
CA CYS A 311 14.75 -8.87 0.28
C CYS A 311 13.98 -9.71 1.29
N GLN A 312 14.72 -10.52 2.05
CA GLN A 312 14.20 -11.31 3.17
C GLN A 312 15.03 -11.04 4.43
N ASN A 313 14.52 -11.48 5.58
CA ASN A 313 15.17 -11.33 6.89
C ASN A 313 15.36 -9.86 7.32
N LEU A 314 14.40 -9.00 6.98
CA LEU A 314 14.42 -7.58 7.34
C LEU A 314 13.89 -7.33 8.75
N TYR A 315 13.12 -8.27 9.31
CA TYR A 315 12.41 -8.12 10.57
C TYR A 315 13.01 -8.97 11.68
N THR A 316 13.17 -8.35 12.86
CA THR A 316 13.54 -9.04 14.11
C THR A 316 12.33 -9.31 15.02
N ASN A 317 11.21 -8.60 14.81
CA ASN A 317 9.97 -8.85 15.53
C ASN A 317 9.38 -10.19 15.07
N GLU A 318 9.03 -11.07 16.02
CA GLU A 318 8.58 -12.44 15.75
C GLU A 318 7.39 -12.52 14.78
N TRP A 319 6.41 -11.65 14.91
CA TRP A 319 5.23 -11.65 14.05
C TRP A 319 5.58 -11.31 12.61
N TYR A 320 6.37 -10.23 12.43
CA TYR A 320 6.80 -9.82 11.10
C TYR A 320 7.76 -10.83 10.48
N ALA A 321 8.70 -11.37 11.25
CA ALA A 321 9.63 -12.38 10.78
C ALA A 321 8.92 -13.67 10.34
N ALA A 322 7.90 -14.11 11.09
CA ALA A 322 7.09 -15.27 10.73
C ALA A 322 6.32 -15.05 9.41
N CYS A 323 5.77 -13.86 9.20
CA CYS A 323 5.12 -13.50 7.93
C CYS A 323 6.12 -13.43 6.79
N GLU A 324 7.26 -12.78 6.99
CA GLU A 324 8.30 -12.60 5.96
C GLU A 324 8.85 -13.93 5.47
N SER A 325 9.09 -14.88 6.38
CA SER A 325 9.66 -16.20 6.04
C SER A 325 8.78 -17.01 5.09
N GLY A 326 7.47 -16.81 5.13
CA GLY A 326 6.52 -17.57 4.32
C GLY A 326 6.06 -16.85 3.04
N ILE A 327 6.23 -15.53 2.96
CA ILE A 327 5.67 -14.74 1.84
C ILE A 327 6.26 -15.10 0.48
N SER A 328 7.49 -15.62 0.43
CA SER A 328 8.13 -16.09 -0.79
C SER A 328 7.45 -17.32 -1.43
N LYS A 329 6.61 -18.01 -0.68
CA LYS A 329 5.84 -19.18 -1.13
C LYS A 329 4.35 -18.86 -1.33
N ALA A 330 3.92 -17.63 -1.03
CA ALA A 330 2.54 -17.21 -1.15
C ALA A 330 2.03 -17.35 -2.59
N ILE A 331 0.79 -17.78 -2.77
CA ILE A 331 0.08 -17.60 -4.02
C ILE A 331 -0.24 -16.11 -4.16
N VAL A 332 0.25 -15.49 -5.23
CA VAL A 332 -0.01 -14.08 -5.56
C VAL A 332 -0.86 -14.03 -6.82
N PRO A 333 -2.13 -13.60 -6.73
CA PRO A 333 -2.99 -13.54 -7.91
C PRO A 333 -2.54 -12.44 -8.87
N ASN A 334 -2.91 -12.59 -10.13
CA ASN A 334 -2.64 -11.57 -11.14
C ASN A 334 -3.32 -10.24 -10.78
N VAL A 335 -2.57 -9.13 -10.86
CA VAL A 335 -3.07 -7.79 -10.52
C VAL A 335 -4.14 -7.28 -11.49
N PHE A 336 -4.18 -7.83 -12.71
CA PHE A 336 -5.12 -7.47 -13.75
C PHE A 336 -6.39 -8.34 -13.75
N ALA A 337 -6.60 -9.17 -12.73
CA ALA A 337 -7.87 -9.85 -12.54
C ALA A 337 -8.99 -8.82 -12.38
N ASP A 338 -10.09 -9.02 -13.09
CA ASP A 338 -11.28 -8.18 -13.01
C ASP A 338 -12.09 -8.46 -11.72
N GLU A 339 -13.14 -7.69 -11.53
CA GLU A 339 -13.96 -7.78 -10.32
C GLU A 339 -14.69 -9.11 -10.24
N GLU A 340 -15.14 -9.67 -11.37
CA GLU A 340 -15.82 -10.97 -11.44
C GLU A 340 -14.89 -12.08 -10.96
N ALA A 341 -13.67 -12.14 -11.47
CA ALA A 341 -12.66 -13.11 -11.02
C ALA A 341 -12.30 -12.96 -9.52
N ILE A 342 -12.37 -11.74 -8.98
CA ILE A 342 -12.16 -11.50 -7.55
C ILE A 342 -13.31 -12.08 -6.73
N LEU A 343 -14.56 -11.84 -7.14
CA LEU A 343 -15.75 -12.36 -6.47
C LEU A 343 -15.84 -13.88 -6.54
N ASP A 344 -15.50 -14.46 -7.68
CA ASP A 344 -15.44 -15.92 -7.86
C ASP A 344 -14.38 -16.56 -6.95
N ALA A 345 -13.21 -15.96 -6.84
CA ALA A 345 -12.17 -16.44 -5.92
C ALA A 345 -12.64 -16.41 -4.45
N ARG A 346 -13.37 -15.35 -4.03
CA ARG A 346 -13.97 -15.27 -2.70
C ARG A 346 -15.02 -16.34 -2.46
N SER A 347 -15.91 -16.53 -3.43
CA SER A 347 -16.98 -17.55 -3.36
C SER A 347 -16.39 -18.95 -3.27
N SER A 348 -15.34 -19.22 -4.04
CA SER A 348 -14.62 -20.50 -4.01
C SER A 348 -13.92 -20.71 -2.66
N ALA A 349 -13.28 -19.68 -2.13
CA ALA A 349 -12.64 -19.75 -0.82
C ALA A 349 -13.65 -20.01 0.31
N LEU A 350 -14.81 -19.39 0.26
CA LEU A 350 -15.87 -19.63 1.25
C LEU A 350 -16.41 -21.07 1.17
N LYS A 351 -16.57 -21.63 -0.03
CA LYS A 351 -16.94 -23.02 -0.23
C LYS A 351 -15.84 -23.96 0.32
N GLU A 352 -14.56 -23.64 0.07
CA GLU A 352 -13.43 -24.41 0.57
C GLU A 352 -13.36 -24.40 2.10
N LEU A 353 -13.59 -23.25 2.75
CA LEU A 353 -13.69 -23.14 4.22
C LEU A 353 -14.82 -23.98 4.78
N ASN A 354 -16.02 -23.89 4.19
CA ASN A 354 -17.23 -24.58 4.66
C ASN A 354 -17.30 -26.06 4.25
N SER A 355 -16.32 -26.56 3.46
CA SER A 355 -16.25 -28.00 3.14
C SER A 355 -15.77 -28.79 4.37
N GLN A 356 -16.60 -29.71 4.83
CA GLN A 356 -16.26 -30.65 5.91
C GLN A 356 -15.18 -31.64 5.51
#